data_d3acac987316bd4d4f60e7d243882089
#
_entry.id   d3acac987316bd4d4f60e7d243882089
#
_cell.length_a   1.000
_cell.length_b   1.000
_cell.length_c   1.000
_cell.angle_alpha   90.00
_cell.angle_beta   90.00
_cell.angle_gamma   90.00
#
_symmetry.space_group_name_H-M   'P 1'
#
loop_
_entity.id
_entity.type
_entity.pdbx_description
1 polymer ?
#
loop_
_entity_poly.entity_id
_entity_poly.type
_entity_poly.pdbx_seq_one_letter_code
_entity_poly.pdbx_strand_id
1 'polypeptide(L)'
;MLSIKKANFEDIEKEWAFVRDMPEDENGLTNAWHGISHDDFETKALPDMLRFERGENLPDWMVPETFLFLWEDDTIIGQFRIRHYLNDALREGAGHIGQFIAKEYRGKGYGTKGLALTLEVARTIIPEEEIYLRVNRDNPASLKVMQKNGGRIVKEDEEHYFVRIKK
;
A
#
# COMPACT_ATOMS: atom_id res chain seq x y z
N MET A 1 12.57 10.88 12.10
CA MET A 1 11.52 11.64 11.37
C MET A 1 10.83 10.69 10.39
N LEU A 2 9.53 10.69 10.39
CA LEU A 2 8.74 9.84 9.51
C LEU A 2 8.62 10.47 8.12
N SER A 3 8.87 9.69 7.08
CA SER A 3 8.75 10.12 5.68
C SER A 3 8.26 8.99 4.80
N ILE A 4 7.75 9.34 3.61
CA ILE A 4 7.33 8.36 2.62
C ILE A 4 8.08 8.62 1.31
N LYS A 5 8.57 7.55 0.68
CA LYS A 5 9.30 7.62 -0.59
C LYS A 5 8.78 6.57 -1.55
N LYS A 6 8.73 6.90 -2.82
CA LYS A 6 8.49 5.92 -3.88
C LYS A 6 9.65 4.93 -3.98
N ALA A 7 9.35 3.71 -4.39
CA ALA A 7 10.36 2.72 -4.75
C ALA A 7 11.38 3.33 -5.72
N ASN A 8 12.66 3.11 -5.46
CA ASN A 8 13.75 3.70 -6.25
C ASN A 8 15.04 2.89 -6.16
N PHE A 9 15.96 3.06 -7.13
CA PHE A 9 17.22 2.34 -7.16
C PHE A 9 18.24 2.82 -6.11
N GLU A 10 18.14 4.05 -5.63
CA GLU A 10 19.10 4.58 -4.63
C GLU A 10 18.96 3.85 -3.29
N ASP A 11 17.74 3.48 -2.92
CA ASP A 11 17.42 2.80 -1.65
C ASP A 11 17.31 1.28 -1.81
N ILE A 12 17.78 0.70 -2.91
CA ILE A 12 17.54 -0.70 -3.31
C ILE A 12 17.88 -1.73 -2.23
N GLU A 13 18.97 -1.56 -1.50
CA GLU A 13 19.40 -2.51 -0.47
C GLU A 13 18.36 -2.63 0.66
N LYS A 14 17.83 -1.51 1.09
CA LYS A 14 16.83 -1.46 2.14
C LYS A 14 15.45 -1.89 1.65
N GLU A 15 15.08 -1.49 0.44
CA GLU A 15 13.83 -1.91 -0.18
C GLU A 15 13.80 -3.42 -0.41
N TRP A 16 14.89 -4.00 -0.93
CA TRP A 16 15.02 -5.44 -1.09
C TRP A 16 14.87 -6.19 0.24
N ALA A 17 15.64 -5.79 1.26
CA ALA A 17 15.60 -6.44 2.57
C ALA A 17 14.19 -6.40 3.16
N PHE A 18 13.50 -5.27 3.04
CA PHE A 18 12.14 -5.12 3.52
C PHE A 18 11.14 -6.01 2.75
N VAL A 19 11.16 -5.98 1.43
CA VAL A 19 10.24 -6.75 0.58
C VAL A 19 10.48 -8.25 0.71
N ARG A 20 11.74 -8.67 0.77
CA ARG A 20 12.11 -10.07 0.99
C ARG A 20 11.48 -10.64 2.26
N ASP A 21 11.53 -9.86 3.35
CA ASP A 21 11.08 -10.31 4.68
C ASP A 21 9.58 -10.06 4.93
N MET A 22 8.96 -9.20 4.16
CA MET A 22 7.52 -8.92 4.25
C MET A 22 6.73 -10.20 3.94
N PRO A 23 5.70 -10.56 4.75
CA PRO A 23 4.92 -11.78 4.53
C PRO A 23 4.35 -11.90 3.11
N GLU A 24 4.20 -13.13 2.64
CA GLU A 24 3.60 -13.44 1.34
C GLU A 24 2.14 -12.98 1.26
N ASP A 25 1.40 -13.16 2.34
CA ASP A 25 0.04 -12.66 2.51
C ASP A 25 -0.17 -12.30 3.98
N GLU A 26 -0.65 -11.10 4.23
CA GLU A 26 -1.10 -10.70 5.56
C GLU A 26 -2.28 -9.75 5.44
N ASN A 27 -3.41 -10.14 6.03
CA ASN A 27 -4.64 -9.35 6.04
C ASN A 27 -5.11 -8.91 4.63
N GLY A 28 -4.89 -9.77 3.64
CA GLY A 28 -5.29 -9.53 2.26
C GLY A 28 -4.32 -8.71 1.43
N LEU A 29 -3.21 -8.22 2.00
CA LEU A 29 -2.14 -7.62 1.21
C LEU A 29 -1.14 -8.71 0.81
N THR A 30 -1.03 -8.95 -0.49
CA THR A 30 -0.14 -9.97 -1.04
C THR A 30 1.22 -9.40 -1.43
N ASN A 31 2.28 -10.19 -1.18
CA ASN A 31 3.63 -9.88 -1.57
C ASN A 31 4.18 -10.99 -2.47
N ALA A 32 4.12 -10.77 -3.78
CA ALA A 32 4.60 -11.71 -4.78
C ALA A 32 6.13 -11.93 -4.72
N TRP A 33 6.84 -11.04 -4.06
CA TRP A 33 8.32 -11.04 -4.01
C TRP A 33 8.88 -11.51 -2.66
N HIS A 34 8.06 -12.15 -1.83
CA HIS A 34 8.53 -12.72 -0.57
C HIS A 34 9.69 -13.69 -0.81
N GLY A 35 10.77 -13.54 -0.06
CA GLY A 35 11.95 -14.40 -0.18
C GLY A 35 12.81 -14.14 -1.42
N ILE A 36 12.54 -13.12 -2.20
CA ILE A 36 13.25 -12.81 -3.44
C ILE A 36 14.74 -12.57 -3.21
N SER A 37 15.59 -13.06 -4.14
CA SER A 37 17.02 -12.73 -4.12
C SER A 37 17.28 -11.27 -4.44
N HIS A 38 18.43 -10.77 -4.02
CA HIS A 38 18.83 -9.39 -4.36
C HIS A 38 18.91 -9.20 -5.87
N ASP A 39 19.51 -10.16 -6.59
CA ASP A 39 19.66 -10.08 -8.05
C ASP A 39 18.29 -10.01 -8.75
N ASP A 40 17.35 -10.86 -8.38
CA ASP A 40 16.00 -10.84 -8.95
C ASP A 40 15.22 -9.58 -8.54
N PHE A 41 15.45 -9.05 -7.36
CA PHE A 41 14.85 -7.79 -6.96
C PHE A 41 15.33 -6.63 -7.85
N GLU A 42 16.64 -6.54 -8.05
CA GLU A 42 17.26 -5.50 -8.87
C GLU A 42 16.86 -5.60 -10.35
N THR A 43 16.80 -6.82 -10.88
CA THR A 43 16.61 -7.05 -12.32
C THR A 43 15.15 -7.25 -12.74
N LYS A 44 14.26 -7.58 -11.79
CA LYS A 44 12.85 -7.90 -12.08
C LYS A 44 11.86 -7.13 -11.22
N ALA A 45 11.94 -7.26 -9.89
CA ALA A 45 10.91 -6.72 -9.01
C ALA A 45 10.88 -5.19 -9.00
N LEU A 46 12.01 -4.54 -8.76
CA LEU A 46 12.07 -3.07 -8.75
C LEU A 46 11.77 -2.45 -10.12
N PRO A 47 12.32 -2.96 -11.24
CA PRO A 47 11.88 -2.52 -12.56
C PRO A 47 10.38 -2.67 -12.79
N ASP A 48 9.76 -3.76 -12.32
CA ASP A 48 8.32 -3.97 -12.42
C ASP A 48 7.53 -2.96 -11.59
N MET A 49 7.94 -2.66 -10.35
CA MET A 49 7.31 -1.64 -9.52
C MET A 49 7.28 -0.28 -10.25
N LEU A 50 8.39 0.10 -10.87
CA LEU A 50 8.50 1.36 -11.61
C LEU A 50 7.69 1.34 -12.91
N ARG A 51 7.65 0.20 -13.58
CA ARG A 51 6.84 -0.01 -14.79
C ARG A 51 5.34 0.06 -14.47
N PHE A 52 4.91 -0.52 -13.34
CA PHE A 52 3.53 -0.46 -12.88
C PHE A 52 3.09 0.99 -12.61
N GLU A 53 3.98 1.80 -12.02
CA GLU A 53 3.68 3.22 -11.81
C GLU A 53 3.46 3.96 -13.13
N ARG A 54 4.24 3.65 -14.16
CA ARG A 54 4.07 4.24 -15.49
C ARG A 54 2.89 3.68 -16.29
N GLY A 55 2.27 2.61 -15.81
CA GLY A 55 1.17 1.95 -16.51
C GLY A 55 1.55 1.24 -17.80
N GLU A 56 2.81 0.83 -17.93
CA GLU A 56 3.34 0.19 -19.14
C GLU A 56 3.17 -1.32 -19.11
N ASN A 57 2.66 -1.89 -20.21
CA ASN A 57 2.53 -3.35 -20.39
C ASN A 57 1.79 -4.04 -19.23
N LEU A 58 0.72 -3.43 -18.75
CA LEU A 58 -0.13 -4.02 -17.71
C LEU A 58 -1.09 -5.03 -18.31
N PRO A 59 -1.40 -6.15 -17.60
CA PRO A 59 -2.52 -6.99 -17.97
C PRO A 59 -3.85 -6.22 -17.89
N ASP A 60 -4.84 -6.63 -18.66
CA ASP A 60 -6.13 -5.93 -18.78
C ASP A 60 -6.87 -5.75 -17.45
N TRP A 61 -6.64 -6.65 -16.49
CA TRP A 61 -7.28 -6.59 -15.17
C TRP A 61 -6.60 -5.63 -14.20
N MET A 62 -5.43 -5.09 -14.55
CA MET A 62 -4.60 -4.28 -13.66
C MET A 62 -4.68 -2.79 -14.02
N VAL A 63 -4.62 -1.94 -13.04
CA VAL A 63 -4.44 -0.49 -13.18
C VAL A 63 -3.02 -0.09 -12.78
N PRO A 64 -2.52 1.08 -13.18
CA PRO A 64 -1.23 1.56 -12.68
C PRO A 64 -1.20 1.62 -11.15
N GLU A 65 -0.05 1.32 -10.57
CA GLU A 65 0.13 1.21 -9.13
C GLU A 65 1.48 1.79 -8.70
N THR A 66 1.45 2.66 -7.69
CA THR A 66 2.67 3.24 -7.11
C THR A 66 3.01 2.54 -5.81
N PHE A 67 4.25 2.09 -5.68
CA PHE A 67 4.79 1.48 -4.46
C PHE A 67 5.52 2.55 -3.65
N LEU A 68 5.14 2.67 -2.38
CA LEU A 68 5.70 3.63 -1.44
C LEU A 68 6.25 2.89 -0.22
N PHE A 69 7.39 3.34 0.28
CA PHE A 69 7.95 2.85 1.53
C PHE A 69 7.87 3.93 2.61
N LEU A 70 7.45 3.52 3.79
CA LEU A 70 7.41 4.37 4.96
C LEU A 70 8.71 4.23 5.73
N TRP A 71 9.36 5.35 5.98
CA TRP A 71 10.66 5.43 6.63
C TRP A 71 10.55 6.12 7.97
N GLU A 72 11.16 5.53 8.99
CA GLU A 72 11.51 6.22 10.23
C GLU A 72 13.01 6.44 10.21
N ASP A 73 13.43 7.70 10.04
CA ASP A 73 14.80 8.07 9.78
C ASP A 73 15.40 7.28 8.61
N ASP A 74 16.31 6.36 8.86
CA ASP A 74 17.03 5.60 7.85
C ASP A 74 16.53 4.13 7.72
N THR A 75 15.39 3.82 8.31
CA THR A 75 14.83 2.46 8.36
C THR A 75 13.46 2.41 7.70
N ILE A 76 13.25 1.46 6.79
CA ILE A 76 11.93 1.19 6.24
C ILE A 76 11.12 0.40 7.27
N ILE A 77 9.93 0.89 7.61
CA ILE A 77 9.04 0.29 8.60
C ILE A 77 7.69 -0.12 8.04
N GLY A 78 7.38 0.24 6.79
CA GLY A 78 6.11 -0.10 6.18
C GLY A 78 6.12 0.08 4.66
N GLN A 79 5.09 -0.46 4.04
CA GLN A 79 4.84 -0.31 2.60
C GLN A 79 3.39 0.11 2.36
N PHE A 80 3.21 1.03 1.43
CA PHE A 80 1.90 1.46 0.95
C PHE A 80 1.85 1.33 -0.57
N ARG A 81 0.67 1.03 -1.09
CA ARG A 81 0.43 0.94 -2.53
C ARG A 81 -0.75 1.81 -2.89
N ILE A 82 -0.60 2.59 -3.95
CA ILE A 82 -1.67 3.43 -4.49
C ILE A 82 -2.02 2.93 -5.88
N ARG A 83 -3.20 2.37 -6.06
CA ARG A 83 -3.78 2.09 -7.36
C ARG A 83 -4.35 3.40 -7.90
N HIS A 84 -3.95 3.77 -9.11
CA HIS A 84 -4.14 5.13 -9.60
C HIS A 84 -5.60 5.51 -9.88
N TYR A 85 -6.44 4.50 -10.16
CA TYR A 85 -7.88 4.67 -10.36
C TYR A 85 -8.59 3.33 -10.15
N LEU A 86 -9.92 3.35 -10.11
CA LEU A 86 -10.72 2.14 -9.92
C LEU A 86 -11.14 1.56 -11.27
N ASN A 87 -11.01 0.24 -11.39
CA ASN A 87 -11.78 -0.57 -12.33
C ASN A 87 -12.93 -1.22 -11.56
N ASP A 88 -13.79 -2.01 -12.21
CA ASP A 88 -14.94 -2.63 -11.57
C ASP A 88 -14.54 -3.55 -10.41
N ALA A 89 -13.49 -4.35 -10.59
CA ALA A 89 -13.00 -5.26 -9.56
C ALA A 89 -12.49 -4.51 -8.31
N LEU A 90 -11.77 -3.42 -8.49
CA LEU A 90 -11.25 -2.60 -7.38
C LEU A 90 -12.36 -1.81 -6.69
N ARG A 91 -13.35 -1.33 -7.45
CA ARG A 91 -14.49 -0.59 -6.91
C ARG A 91 -15.32 -1.45 -5.95
N GLU A 92 -15.52 -2.71 -6.30
CA GLU A 92 -16.25 -3.69 -5.48
C GLU A 92 -15.32 -4.44 -4.49
N GLY A 93 -14.01 -4.26 -4.60
CA GLY A 93 -13.02 -5.02 -3.83
C GLY A 93 -12.05 -4.15 -3.05
N ALA A 94 -10.76 -4.31 -3.36
CA ALA A 94 -9.66 -3.78 -2.56
C ALA A 94 -9.51 -2.26 -2.57
N GLY A 95 -10.14 -1.55 -3.51
CA GLY A 95 -10.05 -0.10 -3.60
C GLY A 95 -8.68 0.40 -4.05
N HIS A 96 -8.34 1.64 -3.65
CA HIS A 96 -7.13 2.33 -4.11
C HIS A 96 -5.87 1.99 -3.30
N ILE A 97 -5.98 1.75 -1.99
CA ILE A 97 -4.80 1.73 -1.11
C ILE A 97 -4.65 0.38 -0.42
N GLY A 98 -3.43 -0.19 -0.55
CA GLY A 98 -2.95 -1.27 0.28
C GLY A 98 -1.92 -0.74 1.28
N GLN A 99 -1.86 -1.32 2.48
CA GLN A 99 -0.94 -0.88 3.53
C GLN A 99 -0.40 -2.04 4.35
N PHE A 100 0.85 -1.90 4.78
CA PHE A 100 1.52 -2.84 5.65
C PHE A 100 2.50 -2.09 6.55
N ILE A 101 2.47 -2.40 7.85
CA ILE A 101 3.48 -1.95 8.82
C ILE A 101 4.17 -3.19 9.38
N ALA A 102 5.49 -3.20 9.39
CA ALA A 102 6.27 -4.30 9.94
C ALA A 102 5.89 -4.52 11.41
N LYS A 103 5.81 -5.80 11.79
CA LYS A 103 5.21 -6.25 13.06
C LYS A 103 5.78 -5.53 14.29
N GLU A 104 7.09 -5.34 14.33
CA GLU A 104 7.80 -4.71 15.45
C GLU A 104 7.51 -3.22 15.59
N TYR A 105 6.90 -2.60 14.57
CA TYR A 105 6.56 -1.17 14.57
C TYR A 105 5.06 -0.90 14.78
N ARG A 106 4.27 -1.95 14.98
CA ARG A 106 2.81 -1.83 15.19
C ARG A 106 2.49 -1.31 16.60
N GLY A 107 1.32 -0.70 16.74
CA GLY A 107 0.83 -0.19 18.02
C GLY A 107 1.49 1.12 18.48
N LYS A 108 2.21 1.79 17.59
CA LYS A 108 2.96 3.03 17.90
C LYS A 108 2.47 4.25 17.11
N GLY A 109 1.37 4.11 16.38
CA GLY A 109 0.80 5.19 15.57
C GLY A 109 1.40 5.36 14.18
N TYR A 110 2.34 4.54 13.79
CA TYR A 110 2.98 4.62 12.46
C TYR A 110 2.01 4.36 11.31
N GLY A 111 1.07 3.44 11.48
CA GLY A 111 0.06 3.19 10.47
C GLY A 111 -0.80 4.41 10.18
N THR A 112 -1.24 5.11 11.22
CA THR A 112 -2.05 6.32 11.09
C THR A 112 -1.28 7.44 10.37
N LYS A 113 -0.04 7.68 10.79
CA LYS A 113 0.81 8.70 10.16
C LYS A 113 1.22 8.32 8.74
N GLY A 114 1.54 7.04 8.53
CA GLY A 114 1.89 6.53 7.20
C GLY A 114 0.75 6.64 6.21
N LEU A 115 -0.48 6.31 6.64
CA LEU A 115 -1.65 6.50 5.78
C LEU A 115 -1.88 7.99 5.49
N ALA A 116 -1.72 8.89 6.46
CA ALA A 116 -1.83 10.33 6.23
C ALA A 116 -0.87 10.81 5.14
N LEU A 117 0.41 10.43 5.21
CA LEU A 117 1.41 10.76 4.19
C LEU A 117 1.05 10.15 2.82
N THR A 118 0.58 8.91 2.82
CA THR A 118 0.14 8.23 1.59
C THR A 118 -1.04 8.96 0.94
N LEU A 119 -1.99 9.43 1.74
CA LEU A 119 -3.15 10.18 1.25
C LEU A 119 -2.74 11.50 0.59
N GLU A 120 -1.71 12.18 1.08
CA GLU A 120 -1.18 13.39 0.43
C GLU A 120 -0.72 13.07 -0.99
N VAL A 121 0.00 11.96 -1.19
CA VAL A 121 0.43 11.51 -2.51
C VAL A 121 -0.79 11.07 -3.35
N ALA A 122 -1.67 10.28 -2.77
CA ALA A 122 -2.85 9.74 -3.45
C ALA A 122 -3.76 10.84 -4.02
N ARG A 123 -3.92 11.95 -3.30
CA ARG A 123 -4.73 13.08 -3.75
C ARG A 123 -4.23 13.72 -5.04
N THR A 124 -2.94 13.56 -5.34
CA THR A 124 -2.36 14.08 -6.59
C THR A 124 -2.50 13.11 -7.77
N ILE A 125 -2.88 11.86 -7.51
CA ILE A 125 -2.92 10.78 -8.49
C ILE A 125 -4.36 10.35 -8.81
N ILE A 126 -5.17 10.11 -7.77
CA ILE A 126 -6.50 9.50 -7.88
C ILE A 126 -7.51 10.50 -8.43
N PRO A 127 -8.20 10.18 -9.55
CA PRO A 127 -9.21 11.07 -10.15
C PRO A 127 -10.56 11.03 -9.43
N GLU A 128 -10.91 9.93 -8.76
CA GLU A 128 -12.19 9.78 -8.05
C GLU A 128 -12.30 10.80 -6.91
N GLU A 129 -13.52 11.19 -6.57
CA GLU A 129 -13.80 12.14 -5.49
C GLU A 129 -13.56 11.58 -4.10
N GLU A 130 -13.60 10.26 -3.99
CA GLU A 130 -13.34 9.55 -2.74
C GLU A 130 -12.27 8.49 -2.93
N ILE A 131 -11.47 8.27 -1.89
CA ILE A 131 -10.45 7.22 -1.85
C ILE A 131 -11.09 5.99 -1.21
N TYR A 132 -11.01 4.86 -1.91
CA TYR A 132 -11.62 3.59 -1.53
C TYR A 132 -10.58 2.71 -0.84
N LEU A 133 -10.95 2.18 0.33
CA LEU A 133 -10.16 1.21 1.09
C LEU A 133 -11.04 0.05 1.51
N ARG A 134 -10.41 -1.08 1.78
CA ARG A 134 -11.07 -2.26 2.34
C ARG A 134 -10.21 -2.82 3.46
N VAL A 135 -10.85 -3.34 4.49
CA VAL A 135 -10.16 -3.94 5.63
C VAL A 135 -10.91 -5.18 6.09
N ASN A 136 -10.16 -6.21 6.51
CA ASN A 136 -10.76 -7.41 7.09
C ASN A 136 -11.45 -7.06 8.42
N ARG A 137 -12.61 -7.67 8.67
CA ARG A 137 -13.38 -7.43 9.91
C ARG A 137 -12.61 -7.84 11.17
N ASP A 138 -11.71 -8.79 11.06
CA ASP A 138 -10.84 -9.25 12.13
C ASP A 138 -9.57 -8.42 12.31
N ASN A 139 -9.45 -7.29 11.59
CA ASN A 139 -8.32 -6.36 11.67
C ASN A 139 -8.77 -4.98 12.17
N PRO A 140 -9.19 -4.86 13.44
CA PRO A 140 -9.69 -3.59 13.99
C PRO A 140 -8.62 -2.50 14.05
N ALA A 141 -7.34 -2.87 14.16
CA ALA A 141 -6.24 -1.91 14.17
C ALA A 141 -6.16 -1.12 12.86
N SER A 142 -6.26 -1.82 11.71
CA SER A 142 -6.26 -1.17 10.39
C SER A 142 -7.50 -0.31 10.16
N LEU A 143 -8.68 -0.79 10.59
CA LEU A 143 -9.91 0.01 10.52
C LEU A 143 -9.76 1.32 11.30
N LYS A 144 -9.18 1.26 12.50
CA LYS A 144 -8.94 2.44 13.33
C LYS A 144 -7.99 3.43 12.67
N VAL A 145 -6.94 2.94 12.01
CA VAL A 145 -6.02 3.77 11.20
C VAL A 145 -6.79 4.53 10.11
N MET A 146 -7.68 3.85 9.41
CA MET A 146 -8.51 4.45 8.36
C MET A 146 -9.46 5.50 8.93
N GLN A 147 -10.13 5.19 10.06
CA GLN A 147 -11.07 6.11 10.71
C GLN A 147 -10.37 7.36 11.25
N LYS A 148 -9.18 7.23 11.79
CA LYS A 148 -8.37 8.39 12.24
C LYS A 148 -7.96 9.30 11.09
N ASN A 149 -7.97 8.80 9.87
CA ASN A 149 -7.71 9.57 8.65
C ASN A 149 -8.99 10.02 7.94
N GLY A 150 -10.12 10.05 8.62
CA GLY A 150 -11.39 10.50 8.07
C GLY A 150 -12.19 9.41 7.36
N GLY A 151 -11.79 8.16 7.51
CA GLY A 151 -12.49 7.03 6.92
C GLY A 151 -13.85 6.77 7.57
N ARG A 152 -14.85 6.47 6.73
CA ARG A 152 -16.16 6.03 7.15
C ARG A 152 -16.52 4.72 6.49
N ILE A 153 -17.14 3.82 7.24
CA ILE A 153 -17.65 2.56 6.70
C ILE A 153 -18.91 2.88 5.89
N VAL A 154 -18.90 2.48 4.61
CA VAL A 154 -20.05 2.68 3.70
C VAL A 154 -20.76 1.38 3.37
N LYS A 155 -20.09 0.25 3.56
CA LYS A 155 -20.62 -1.08 3.27
C LYS A 155 -19.85 -2.11 4.08
N GLU A 156 -20.46 -3.24 4.37
CA GLU A 156 -19.80 -4.38 4.99
C GLU A 156 -20.35 -5.69 4.41
N ASP A 157 -19.53 -6.71 4.42
CA ASP A 157 -19.90 -8.10 4.14
C ASP A 157 -19.44 -9.01 5.29
N GLU A 158 -19.47 -10.30 5.13
CA GLU A 158 -19.07 -11.26 6.18
C GLU A 158 -17.59 -11.16 6.55
N GLU A 159 -16.76 -10.71 5.61
CA GLU A 159 -15.29 -10.71 5.76
C GLU A 159 -14.68 -9.32 5.86
N HIS A 160 -15.35 -8.28 5.34
CA HIS A 160 -14.74 -6.97 5.15
C HIS A 160 -15.63 -5.80 5.59
N TYR A 161 -14.96 -4.69 5.95
CA TYR A 161 -15.51 -3.34 5.91
C TYR A 161 -14.98 -2.61 4.69
N PHE A 162 -15.86 -1.88 4.00
CA PHE A 162 -15.51 -1.01 2.89
C PHE A 162 -15.55 0.43 3.37
N VAL A 163 -14.42 1.12 3.22
CA VAL A 163 -14.17 2.44 3.82
C VAL A 163 -13.94 3.47 2.72
N ARG A 164 -14.44 4.69 2.93
CA ARG A 164 -14.22 5.82 2.03
C ARG A 164 -13.60 6.97 2.81
N ILE A 165 -12.65 7.63 2.17
CA ILE A 165 -12.02 8.85 2.68
C ILE A 165 -12.23 9.92 1.61
N LYS A 166 -12.73 11.09 2.00
CA LYS A 166 -12.87 12.22 1.06
C LYS A 166 -11.50 12.69 0.60
N LYS A 167 -11.44 12.99 -0.68
CA LYS A 167 -10.22 13.48 -1.31
C LYS A 167 -9.88 14.92 -0.94
#